data_f62b7684969e928e54f2295b242b725b
#
_entry.id   f62b7684969e928e54f2295b242b725b
#
_cell.length_a   1.000
_cell.length_b   1.000
_cell.length_c   1.000
_cell.angle_alpha   90.00
_cell.angle_beta   90.00
_cell.angle_gamma   90.00
#
_symmetry.space_group_name_H-M   'P 1'
#
loop_
_entity.id
_entity.type
_entity.pdbx_description
1 polymer ?
#
loop_
_entity_poly.entity_id
_entity_poly.type
_entity_poly.pdbx_seq_one_letter_code
_entity_poly.pdbx_strand_id
1 'polypeptide(L)'
;LNDNKKFICKKVKCTLNTKKFSEKVDLCIANSYGKYSNENSLDENFEYFLKYENGETAGIFDKKNKIIGMMPHPERNNYSFKHILYDLLFNNESINYQFKLDKILKDLMFSEHISYKTTRKYLKKLHTKEEWVVQGPGENAGIVDIGKSNDGTEYCIAIRIESHNHPTFINPFEGAATGVGGILRDIFTMGARPIGIMDFLRFGINDHSDSLLDKAIDGISYYGNCVGVPNIGGDLRIHHSYNTNPLVNVCCLGIVKKENIIYGNALTENSFLIYVGSKTGNEGINGAAMASNTFSDSKITKELEDNVQKSDPYLEKLLLEACCEISDKKLAEGMQDMGAGGLLCASLEVVKRGRDKTNLNLGCDLYLDKVPTKYE
;
A
#
# COMPACT_ATOMS: atom_id res chain seq x y z
N LEU A 1 -13.53 -0.33 29.80
CA LEU A 1 -14.70 0.44 29.37
C LEU A 1 -14.47 1.90 29.71
N ASN A 2 -14.68 2.82 28.75
CA ASN A 2 -14.75 4.23 29.09
C ASN A 2 -15.97 4.49 29.97
N ASP A 3 -15.79 5.21 31.07
CA ASP A 3 -16.86 5.45 32.06
C ASP A 3 -18.08 6.14 31.44
N ASN A 4 -17.89 6.92 30.38
CA ASN A 4 -18.96 7.61 29.65
C ASN A 4 -19.54 6.83 28.46
N LYS A 5 -19.07 5.61 28.17
CA LYS A 5 -19.50 4.72 27.07
C LYS A 5 -19.47 5.36 25.68
N LYS A 6 -18.68 6.42 25.47
CA LYS A 6 -18.56 7.14 24.19
C LYS A 6 -17.20 6.90 23.57
N PHE A 7 -17.15 6.96 22.24
CA PHE A 7 -15.89 6.97 21.50
C PHE A 7 -15.10 8.25 21.82
N ILE A 8 -13.86 8.07 22.30
CA ILE A 8 -12.96 9.19 22.62
C ILE A 8 -11.83 9.23 21.61
N CYS A 9 -11.62 10.40 21.00
CA CYS A 9 -10.50 10.68 20.13
C CYS A 9 -9.85 12.01 20.56
N LYS A 10 -8.72 11.93 21.26
CA LYS A 10 -7.97 13.10 21.73
C LYS A 10 -6.51 12.78 21.99
N LYS A 11 -5.67 13.83 22.14
CA LYS A 11 -4.33 13.66 22.70
C LYS A 11 -4.40 13.55 24.22
N VAL A 12 -3.62 12.65 24.78
CA VAL A 12 -3.46 12.43 26.22
C VAL A 12 -1.98 12.45 26.57
N LYS A 13 -1.65 12.97 27.75
CA LYS A 13 -0.31 12.91 28.30
C LYS A 13 -0.12 11.59 29.04
N CYS A 14 0.97 10.93 28.74
CA CYS A 14 1.37 9.68 29.36
C CYS A 14 2.81 9.79 29.89
N THR A 15 3.12 9.02 30.89
CA THR A 15 4.49 8.80 31.34
C THR A 15 4.95 7.43 30.86
N LEU A 16 6.01 7.43 30.07
CA LEU A 16 6.68 6.25 29.58
C LEU A 16 7.82 5.90 30.54
N ASN A 17 7.79 4.72 31.09
CA ASN A 17 8.82 4.20 31.97
C ASN A 17 9.48 2.98 31.34
N THR A 18 10.79 3.05 31.14
CA THR A 18 11.63 1.92 30.75
C THR A 18 12.75 1.75 31.75
N LYS A 19 13.50 0.65 31.67
CA LYS A 19 14.68 0.46 32.51
C LYS A 19 15.76 1.54 32.30
N LYS A 20 15.74 2.23 31.16
CA LYS A 20 16.77 3.22 30.79
C LYS A 20 16.35 4.66 31.02
N PHE A 21 15.05 4.97 30.99
CA PHE A 21 14.55 6.34 31.12
C PHE A 21 13.07 6.40 31.48
N SER A 22 12.67 7.57 31.97
CA SER A 22 11.25 7.92 32.19
C SER A 22 10.99 9.25 31.48
N GLU A 23 10.01 9.29 30.60
CA GLU A 23 9.69 10.46 29.78
C GLU A 23 8.17 10.71 29.70
N LYS A 24 7.78 11.99 29.66
CA LYS A 24 6.41 12.41 29.39
C LYS A 24 6.18 12.50 27.88
N VAL A 25 5.15 11.84 27.39
CA VAL A 25 4.81 11.79 25.99
C VAL A 25 3.34 12.12 25.76
N ASP A 26 3.04 12.84 24.69
CA ASP A 26 1.67 13.09 24.24
C ASP A 26 1.27 12.01 23.23
N LEU A 27 0.24 11.25 23.54
CA LEU A 27 -0.24 10.16 22.67
C LEU A 27 -1.69 10.38 22.28
N CYS A 28 -2.06 9.93 21.09
CA CYS A 28 -3.45 9.93 20.64
C CYS A 28 -4.20 8.71 21.18
N ILE A 29 -5.40 8.93 21.68
CA ILE A 29 -6.36 7.85 21.93
C ILE A 29 -7.52 7.96 20.94
N ALA A 30 -8.06 6.82 20.53
CA ALA A 30 -9.21 6.72 19.65
C ALA A 30 -9.98 5.42 19.96
N ASN A 31 -10.58 5.35 21.16
CA ASN A 31 -11.13 4.13 21.71
C ASN A 31 -12.59 4.30 22.13
N SER A 32 -13.41 3.28 21.83
CA SER A 32 -14.75 3.12 22.43
C SER A 32 -14.68 2.37 23.76
N TYR A 33 -13.69 1.48 23.89
CA TYR A 33 -13.42 0.68 25.09
C TYR A 33 -11.92 0.79 25.37
N GLY A 34 -11.54 1.15 26.56
CA GLY A 34 -10.13 1.39 26.76
C GLY A 34 -9.74 1.73 28.18
N LYS A 35 -10.14 0.90 29.13
CA LYS A 35 -9.60 0.94 30.48
C LYS A 35 -9.07 -0.44 30.82
N TYR A 36 -7.80 -0.51 31.16
CA TYR A 36 -7.21 -1.69 31.76
C TYR A 36 -7.63 -1.68 33.24
N SER A 37 -8.43 -2.63 33.66
CA SER A 37 -8.77 -2.85 35.09
C SER A 37 -7.92 -4.02 35.58
N ASN A 38 -7.11 -3.79 36.57
CA ASN A 38 -6.34 -4.83 37.23
C ASN A 38 -6.93 -5.03 38.62
N GLU A 39 -7.70 -6.04 38.80
CA GLU A 39 -8.15 -6.50 40.12
C GLU A 39 -7.15 -7.52 40.73
N ASN A 40 -6.23 -8.06 39.92
CA ASN A 40 -5.20 -9.00 40.36
C ASN A 40 -3.82 -8.55 39.87
N SER A 41 -2.78 -8.79 40.67
CA SER A 41 -1.39 -8.53 40.28
C SER A 41 -1.05 -9.29 38.99
N LEU A 42 -0.47 -8.57 37.97
CA LEU A 42 0.08 -9.25 36.82
C LEU A 42 1.21 -10.21 37.24
N ASP A 43 1.30 -11.33 36.53
CA ASP A 43 2.43 -12.25 36.61
C ASP A 43 3.76 -11.47 36.39
N GLU A 44 4.83 -11.90 37.00
CA GLU A 44 6.21 -11.32 36.89
C GLU A 44 6.75 -11.23 35.44
N ASN A 45 6.10 -11.90 34.50
CA ASN A 45 6.37 -11.79 33.07
C ASN A 45 5.90 -10.47 32.43
N PHE A 46 5.02 -9.74 33.13
CA PHE A 46 4.47 -8.49 32.59
C PHE A 46 5.12 -7.27 33.24
N GLU A 47 5.26 -6.21 32.43
CA GLU A 47 5.78 -4.93 32.87
C GLU A 47 4.86 -3.79 32.43
N TYR A 48 4.54 -2.88 33.36
CA TYR A 48 3.81 -1.64 33.07
C TYR A 48 4.81 -0.61 32.54
N PHE A 49 4.77 -0.34 31.24
CA PHE A 49 5.74 0.59 30.64
C PHE A 49 5.13 1.97 30.32
N LEU A 50 3.79 2.08 30.29
CA LEU A 50 3.11 3.33 29.96
C LEU A 50 1.97 3.60 30.95
N LYS A 51 1.91 4.84 31.49
CA LYS A 51 0.86 5.28 32.40
C LYS A 51 0.29 6.61 31.96
N TYR A 52 -1.02 6.81 32.14
CA TYR A 52 -1.67 8.11 32.04
C TYR A 52 -1.24 9.03 33.19
N GLU A 53 -1.48 10.36 33.04
CA GLU A 53 -1.19 11.34 34.10
C GLU A 53 -1.91 11.05 35.45
N ASN A 54 -3.07 10.41 35.40
CA ASN A 54 -3.82 9.98 36.60
C ASN A 54 -3.28 8.68 37.22
N GLY A 55 -2.16 8.15 36.72
CA GLY A 55 -1.52 6.95 37.24
C GLY A 55 -2.10 5.62 36.72
N GLU A 56 -3.20 5.63 35.99
CA GLU A 56 -3.78 4.43 35.39
C GLU A 56 -2.88 3.84 34.30
N THR A 57 -2.91 2.53 34.14
CA THR A 57 -2.10 1.82 33.15
C THR A 57 -2.60 2.10 31.74
N ALA A 58 -1.70 2.57 30.89
CA ALA A 58 -1.92 2.84 29.48
C ALA A 58 -1.26 1.79 28.55
N GLY A 59 -0.25 1.06 29.04
CA GLY A 59 0.42 0.02 28.29
C GLY A 59 1.17 -0.99 29.16
N ILE A 60 1.16 -2.23 28.71
CA ILE A 60 1.82 -3.39 29.33
C ILE A 60 2.73 -4.10 28.32
N PHE A 61 3.79 -4.71 28.81
CA PHE A 61 4.74 -5.49 28.01
C PHE A 61 4.87 -6.91 28.58
N ASP A 62 4.57 -7.90 27.74
CA ASP A 62 4.85 -9.30 28.04
C ASP A 62 6.31 -9.61 27.67
N LYS A 63 7.13 -9.82 28.70
CA LYS A 63 8.58 -10.07 28.53
C LYS A 63 8.89 -11.41 27.88
N LYS A 64 8.06 -12.41 28.12
CA LYS A 64 8.25 -13.78 27.63
C LYS A 64 7.94 -13.88 26.15
N ASN A 65 6.78 -13.36 25.74
CA ASN A 65 6.30 -13.48 24.37
C ASN A 65 6.66 -12.24 23.51
N LYS A 66 7.32 -11.23 24.11
CA LYS A 66 7.68 -9.97 23.39
C LYS A 66 6.46 -9.25 22.79
N ILE A 67 5.34 -9.26 23.50
CA ILE A 67 4.09 -8.64 23.06
C ILE A 67 3.87 -7.34 23.83
N ILE A 68 3.50 -6.27 23.11
CA ILE A 68 3.07 -5.00 23.68
C ILE A 68 1.56 -4.83 23.51
N GLY A 69 0.86 -4.65 24.63
CA GLY A 69 -0.52 -4.19 24.66
C GLY A 69 -0.58 -2.73 25.10
N MET A 70 -1.21 -1.85 24.34
CA MET A 70 -1.39 -0.46 24.73
C MET A 70 -2.70 0.14 24.22
N MET A 71 -3.24 1.09 24.99
CA MET A 71 -4.49 1.78 24.68
C MET A 71 -4.32 3.00 23.75
N PRO A 72 -3.29 3.85 23.95
CA PRO A 72 -2.99 4.91 23.00
C PRO A 72 -2.54 4.36 21.65
N HIS A 73 -2.75 5.15 20.61
CA HIS A 73 -2.37 4.87 19.24
C HIS A 73 -1.04 5.57 18.90
N PRO A 74 0.12 4.92 19.11
CA PRO A 74 1.42 5.52 18.85
C PRO A 74 1.66 5.79 17.36
N GLU A 75 1.00 5.03 16.48
CA GLU A 75 1.07 5.21 15.04
C GLU A 75 0.48 6.55 14.56
N ARG A 76 -0.27 7.24 15.41
CA ARG A 76 -0.85 8.57 15.14
C ARG A 76 0.02 9.72 15.60
N ASN A 77 1.16 9.44 16.20
CA ASN A 77 2.09 10.43 16.76
C ASN A 77 3.45 10.40 16.06
N ASN A 78 4.23 11.48 16.27
CA ASN A 78 5.55 11.69 15.67
C ASN A 78 6.58 10.59 16.00
N TYR A 79 7.63 10.55 15.18
CA TYR A 79 8.72 9.58 15.06
C TYR A 79 9.40 9.07 16.35
N SER A 80 9.44 9.86 17.43
CA SER A 80 10.20 9.54 18.64
C SER A 80 9.71 8.31 19.41
N PHE A 81 8.40 8.07 19.43
CA PHE A 81 7.82 6.94 20.16
C PHE A 81 8.08 5.58 19.50
N LYS A 82 8.29 5.57 18.19
CA LYS A 82 8.60 4.35 17.43
C LYS A 82 9.90 3.68 17.88
N HIS A 83 10.93 4.47 18.18
CA HIS A 83 12.22 3.96 18.64
C HIS A 83 12.13 3.31 20.02
N ILE A 84 11.27 3.84 20.87
CA ILE A 84 11.09 3.37 22.25
C ILE A 84 10.37 2.02 22.27
N LEU A 85 9.32 1.86 21.48
CA LEU A 85 8.65 0.56 21.31
C LEU A 85 9.58 -0.50 20.74
N TYR A 86 10.49 -0.07 19.87
CA TYR A 86 11.50 -0.96 19.31
C TYR A 86 12.48 -1.47 20.37
N ASP A 87 13.02 -0.57 21.20
CA ASP A 87 13.95 -0.94 22.28
C ASP A 87 13.32 -1.90 23.31
N LEU A 88 12.02 -1.75 23.56
CA LEU A 88 11.30 -2.66 24.45
C LEU A 88 11.12 -4.06 23.85
N LEU A 89 10.87 -4.16 22.55
CA LEU A 89 10.59 -5.44 21.88
C LEU A 89 11.85 -6.25 21.57
N PHE A 90 12.98 -5.59 21.28
CA PHE A 90 14.11 -6.22 20.58
C PHE A 90 15.48 -6.04 21.26
N ASN A 91 15.54 -5.65 22.52
CA ASN A 91 16.82 -5.47 23.24
C ASN A 91 17.55 -6.80 23.44
N ASN A 92 18.22 -7.29 22.40
CA ASN A 92 19.27 -8.32 22.48
C ASN A 92 20.40 -8.00 21.50
N GLU A 93 21.62 -8.04 22.01
CA GLU A 93 22.87 -7.55 21.43
C GLU A 93 23.43 -8.32 20.21
N SER A 94 22.69 -9.24 19.64
CA SER A 94 23.13 -9.95 18.44
C SER A 94 22.20 -9.68 17.29
N ILE A 95 22.66 -8.93 16.31
CA ILE A 95 22.18 -8.90 14.93
C ILE A 95 21.94 -7.48 14.38
N ASN A 96 23.01 -6.90 13.89
CA ASN A 96 22.97 -5.65 13.10
C ASN A 96 22.17 -5.78 11.80
N TYR A 97 21.95 -6.98 11.28
CA TYR A 97 21.21 -7.24 10.04
C TYR A 97 19.71 -7.31 10.29
N GLN A 98 19.28 -8.01 11.32
CA GLN A 98 17.88 -8.10 11.75
C GLN A 98 17.32 -6.72 12.11
N PHE A 99 18.14 -5.90 12.75
CA PHE A 99 17.79 -4.53 13.14
C PHE A 99 17.43 -3.65 11.93
N LYS A 100 18.17 -3.77 10.83
CA LYS A 100 17.94 -2.96 9.61
C LYS A 100 16.66 -3.36 8.89
N LEU A 101 16.40 -4.67 8.82
CA LEU A 101 15.17 -5.22 8.23
C LEU A 101 13.93 -4.85 9.04
N ASP A 102 13.98 -5.01 10.36
CA ASP A 102 12.86 -4.67 11.25
C ASP A 102 12.52 -3.19 11.23
N LYS A 103 13.53 -2.31 11.06
CA LYS A 103 13.31 -0.87 10.89
C LYS A 103 12.56 -0.58 9.58
N ILE A 104 12.99 -1.15 8.47
CA ILE A 104 12.36 -0.97 7.16
C ILE A 104 10.92 -1.50 7.19
N LEU A 105 10.70 -2.69 7.74
CA LEU A 105 9.36 -3.28 7.86
C LEU A 105 8.43 -2.40 8.69
N LYS A 106 8.93 -1.83 9.79
CA LYS A 106 8.15 -0.92 10.64
C LYS A 106 7.81 0.38 9.91
N ASP A 107 8.77 1.00 9.24
CA ASP A 107 8.53 2.24 8.50
C ASP A 107 7.50 2.02 7.40
N LEU A 108 7.54 0.89 6.69
CA LEU A 108 6.52 0.49 5.74
C LEU A 108 5.14 0.29 6.40
N MET A 109 5.07 -0.45 7.50
CA MET A 109 3.80 -0.70 8.22
C MET A 109 3.16 0.58 8.79
N PHE A 110 3.95 1.61 9.09
CA PHE A 110 3.45 2.89 9.57
C PHE A 110 3.18 3.90 8.45
N SER A 111 3.53 3.58 7.21
CA SER A 111 3.26 4.46 6.08
C SER A 111 1.75 4.61 5.82
N GLU A 112 1.35 5.74 5.24
CA GLU A 112 -0.04 5.96 4.83
C GLU A 112 -0.46 4.97 3.73
N HIS A 113 0.48 4.52 2.89
CA HIS A 113 0.23 3.58 1.80
C HIS A 113 -0.24 2.20 2.27
N ILE A 114 0.11 1.79 3.49
CA ILE A 114 -0.48 0.59 4.09
C ILE A 114 -1.73 0.98 4.87
N SER A 115 -2.90 0.86 4.26
CA SER A 115 -4.23 1.10 4.83
C SER A 115 -4.86 2.48 4.66
N TYR A 116 -4.21 3.46 4.06
CA TYR A 116 -4.75 4.79 3.77
C TYR A 116 -5.51 5.42 4.96
N LYS A 117 -4.84 5.46 6.11
CA LYS A 117 -5.46 5.75 7.42
C LYS A 117 -6.12 7.11 7.50
N THR A 118 -5.53 8.11 6.85
CA THR A 118 -6.04 9.49 6.86
C THR A 118 -7.11 9.75 5.81
N THR A 119 -7.00 9.12 4.63
CA THR A 119 -7.89 9.34 3.49
C THR A 119 -9.11 8.44 3.51
N ARG A 120 -9.01 7.23 4.04
CA ARG A 120 -10.09 6.22 4.08
C ARG A 120 -11.42 6.73 4.62
N LYS A 121 -11.38 7.65 5.60
CA LYS A 121 -12.59 8.26 6.18
C LYS A 121 -13.40 9.11 5.19
N TYR A 122 -12.73 9.68 4.18
CA TYR A 122 -13.38 10.44 3.11
C TYR A 122 -13.95 9.51 2.05
N LEU A 123 -13.19 8.49 1.65
CA LEU A 123 -13.61 7.50 0.65
C LEU A 123 -14.86 6.75 1.08
N LYS A 124 -15.03 6.46 2.37
CA LYS A 124 -16.24 5.82 2.90
C LYS A 124 -17.54 6.61 2.72
N LYS A 125 -17.45 7.91 2.36
CA LYS A 125 -18.63 8.76 2.10
C LYS A 125 -19.12 8.66 0.65
N LEU A 126 -18.34 8.07 -0.24
CA LEU A 126 -18.68 7.93 -1.63
C LEU A 126 -19.77 6.84 -1.79
N HIS A 127 -20.69 7.08 -2.72
CA HIS A 127 -21.66 6.06 -3.14
C HIS A 127 -20.92 5.02 -4.00
N THR A 128 -20.92 3.77 -3.57
CA THR A 128 -20.08 2.71 -4.18
C THR A 128 -20.85 1.42 -4.48
N LYS A 129 -22.18 1.42 -4.30
CA LYS A 129 -23.01 0.23 -4.45
C LYS A 129 -24.18 0.52 -5.35
N GLU A 130 -24.29 -0.24 -6.44
CA GLU A 130 -25.43 -0.30 -7.35
C GLU A 130 -25.54 -1.73 -7.88
N GLU A 131 -26.66 -2.08 -8.50
CA GLU A 131 -26.93 -3.44 -9.01
C GLU A 131 -25.90 -3.90 -10.04
N TRP A 132 -25.37 -2.97 -10.83
CA TRP A 132 -24.35 -3.24 -11.85
C TRP A 132 -22.91 -3.17 -11.31
N VAL A 133 -22.68 -2.79 -10.04
CA VAL A 133 -21.35 -2.79 -9.44
C VAL A 133 -21.04 -4.17 -8.88
N VAL A 134 -20.23 -4.92 -9.60
CA VAL A 134 -19.78 -6.26 -9.20
C VAL A 134 -18.73 -6.17 -8.09
N GLN A 135 -17.79 -5.22 -8.22
CA GLN A 135 -16.76 -4.93 -7.23
C GLN A 135 -16.59 -3.43 -7.05
N GLY A 136 -16.86 -2.95 -5.84
CA GLY A 136 -16.55 -1.59 -5.41
C GLY A 136 -15.13 -1.48 -4.83
N PRO A 137 -14.81 -0.39 -4.08
CA PRO A 137 -13.50 -0.21 -3.46
C PRO A 137 -13.12 -1.35 -2.49
N GLY A 138 -11.84 -1.74 -2.51
CA GLY A 138 -11.29 -2.75 -1.59
C GLY A 138 -10.51 -3.88 -2.26
N GLU A 139 -10.54 -3.93 -3.58
CA GLU A 139 -9.75 -4.80 -4.44
C GLU A 139 -8.83 -3.97 -5.35
N ASN A 140 -8.06 -4.62 -6.22
CA ASN A 140 -7.10 -3.95 -7.11
C ASN A 140 -7.81 -3.01 -8.10
N ALA A 141 -8.99 -3.38 -8.59
CA ALA A 141 -9.81 -2.53 -9.46
C ALA A 141 -11.30 -2.59 -9.09
N GLY A 142 -12.04 -1.55 -9.47
CA GLY A 142 -13.50 -1.58 -9.50
C GLY A 142 -13.99 -2.36 -10.70
N ILE A 143 -15.12 -3.07 -10.57
CA ILE A 143 -15.69 -3.87 -11.65
C ILE A 143 -17.18 -3.55 -11.83
N VAL A 144 -17.56 -3.29 -13.08
CA VAL A 144 -18.92 -2.96 -13.48
C VAL A 144 -19.42 -3.99 -14.49
N ASP A 145 -20.61 -4.51 -14.27
CA ASP A 145 -21.32 -5.39 -15.22
C ASP A 145 -21.75 -4.59 -16.45
N ILE A 146 -21.45 -5.08 -17.63
CA ILE A 146 -21.84 -4.48 -18.91
C ILE A 146 -22.84 -5.35 -19.70
N GLY A 147 -23.35 -6.41 -19.08
CA GLY A 147 -24.38 -7.27 -19.65
C GLY A 147 -23.82 -8.49 -20.37
N LYS A 148 -24.69 -9.05 -21.24
CA LYS A 148 -24.42 -10.31 -21.94
C LYS A 148 -24.21 -10.08 -23.43
N SER A 149 -23.27 -10.82 -23.98
CA SER A 149 -23.07 -10.96 -25.42
C SER A 149 -24.15 -11.85 -26.05
N ASN A 150 -24.15 -11.94 -27.39
CA ASN A 150 -25.13 -12.72 -28.14
C ASN A 150 -25.10 -14.23 -27.83
N ASP A 151 -23.94 -14.75 -27.37
CA ASP A 151 -23.78 -16.15 -26.96
C ASP A 151 -24.17 -16.40 -25.49
N GLY A 152 -24.67 -15.37 -24.80
CA GLY A 152 -25.09 -15.44 -23.40
C GLY A 152 -23.94 -15.23 -22.38
N THR A 153 -22.69 -15.04 -22.79
CA THR A 153 -21.55 -14.78 -21.91
C THR A 153 -21.68 -13.42 -21.22
N GLU A 154 -21.58 -13.38 -19.91
CA GLU A 154 -21.61 -12.13 -19.12
C GLU A 154 -20.21 -11.50 -19.11
N TYR A 155 -20.16 -10.18 -19.40
CA TYR A 155 -18.94 -9.41 -19.42
C TYR A 155 -18.96 -8.27 -18.42
N CYS A 156 -17.78 -7.95 -17.91
CA CYS A 156 -17.55 -6.83 -17.01
C CYS A 156 -16.40 -5.96 -17.50
N ILE A 157 -16.40 -4.70 -17.11
CA ILE A 157 -15.28 -3.78 -17.25
C ILE A 157 -14.64 -3.61 -15.89
N ALA A 158 -13.33 -3.87 -15.81
CA ALA A 158 -12.47 -3.48 -14.71
C ALA A 158 -11.93 -2.07 -15.00
N ILE A 159 -11.92 -1.22 -13.96
CA ILE A 159 -11.42 0.16 -14.07
C ILE A 159 -10.61 0.53 -12.84
N ARG A 160 -9.48 1.17 -13.08
CA ARG A 160 -8.63 1.75 -12.04
C ARG A 160 -8.02 3.05 -12.52
N ILE A 161 -7.82 4.00 -11.60
CA ILE A 161 -7.06 5.23 -11.83
C ILE A 161 -6.10 5.41 -10.66
N GLU A 162 -4.84 5.71 -10.94
CA GLU A 162 -3.81 6.02 -9.96
C GLU A 162 -2.96 7.20 -10.38
N SER A 163 -2.32 7.84 -9.39
CA SER A 163 -1.42 8.96 -9.61
C SER A 163 0.05 8.53 -9.46
N HIS A 164 0.90 9.02 -10.36
CA HIS A 164 2.35 8.79 -10.34
C HIS A 164 3.13 10.12 -10.38
N ASN A 165 2.68 11.09 -9.59
CA ASN A 165 3.13 12.49 -9.63
C ASN A 165 4.59 12.66 -9.22
N HIS A 166 4.95 12.24 -8.01
CA HIS A 166 6.30 12.42 -7.47
C HIS A 166 7.39 11.67 -8.26
N PRO A 167 7.21 10.39 -8.62
CA PRO A 167 8.16 9.72 -9.49
C PRO A 167 8.36 10.44 -10.82
N THR A 168 7.29 10.95 -11.44
CA THR A 168 7.37 11.71 -12.71
C THR A 168 8.08 13.04 -12.53
N PHE A 169 7.91 13.73 -11.40
CA PHE A 169 8.64 14.96 -11.13
C PHE A 169 10.15 14.74 -11.02
N ILE A 170 10.58 13.61 -10.46
CA ILE A 170 11.98 13.28 -10.22
C ILE A 170 12.62 12.73 -11.51
N ASN A 171 11.99 11.73 -12.12
CA ASN A 171 12.42 11.13 -13.37
C ASN A 171 11.20 11.00 -14.30
N PRO A 172 10.94 11.98 -15.17
CA PRO A 172 9.67 12.09 -15.87
C PRO A 172 9.39 10.92 -16.83
N PHE A 173 10.40 10.38 -17.48
CA PHE A 173 10.24 9.22 -18.36
C PHE A 173 9.89 7.97 -17.56
N GLU A 174 10.75 7.57 -16.61
CA GLU A 174 10.55 6.36 -15.83
C GLU A 174 9.35 6.47 -14.91
N GLY A 175 9.13 7.63 -14.29
CA GLY A 175 8.00 7.88 -13.41
C GLY A 175 6.66 7.77 -14.11
N ALA A 176 6.51 8.31 -15.30
CA ALA A 176 5.29 8.20 -16.08
C ALA A 176 5.12 6.80 -16.69
N ALA A 177 6.20 6.20 -17.18
CA ALA A 177 6.19 4.84 -17.71
C ALA A 177 5.74 3.82 -16.66
N THR A 178 6.31 3.86 -15.46
CA THR A 178 5.94 2.95 -14.35
C THR A 178 4.55 3.24 -13.80
N GLY A 179 4.01 4.44 -13.98
CA GLY A 179 2.61 4.75 -13.74
C GLY A 179 1.67 3.93 -14.63
N VAL A 180 2.00 3.81 -15.93
CA VAL A 180 1.29 2.92 -16.85
C VAL A 180 1.39 1.47 -16.41
N GLY A 181 2.60 1.00 -16.08
CA GLY A 181 2.79 -0.37 -15.61
C GLY A 181 1.97 -0.69 -14.36
N GLY A 182 1.99 0.19 -13.35
CA GLY A 182 1.23 0.01 -12.12
C GLY A 182 -0.27 -0.15 -12.36
N ILE A 183 -0.85 0.68 -13.24
CA ILE A 183 -2.28 0.63 -13.50
C ILE A 183 -2.70 -0.60 -14.31
N LEU A 184 -1.83 -1.09 -15.20
CA LEU A 184 -2.07 -2.32 -15.95
C LEU A 184 -2.11 -3.53 -15.02
N ARG A 185 -1.19 -3.60 -14.03
CA ARG A 185 -1.15 -4.69 -13.03
C ARG A 185 -2.45 -4.78 -12.23
N ASP A 186 -2.98 -3.67 -11.78
CA ASP A 186 -4.27 -3.64 -11.07
C ASP A 186 -5.43 -4.23 -11.88
N ILE A 187 -5.39 -4.07 -13.20
CA ILE A 187 -6.42 -4.58 -14.09
C ILE A 187 -6.25 -6.07 -14.35
N PHE A 188 -5.05 -6.52 -14.76
CA PHE A 188 -4.89 -7.92 -15.14
C PHE A 188 -4.81 -8.87 -13.94
N THR A 189 -4.48 -8.40 -12.73
CA THR A 189 -4.59 -9.19 -11.50
C THR A 189 -6.04 -9.41 -11.06
N MET A 190 -7.01 -8.67 -11.63
CA MET A 190 -8.44 -8.97 -11.51
C MET A 190 -8.95 -9.96 -12.59
N GLY A 191 -8.05 -10.55 -13.38
CA GLY A 191 -8.38 -11.42 -14.51
C GLY A 191 -8.86 -10.65 -15.76
N ALA A 192 -8.82 -9.31 -15.73
CA ALA A 192 -9.27 -8.50 -16.84
C ALA A 192 -8.13 -8.20 -17.81
N ARG A 193 -8.40 -8.35 -19.12
CA ARG A 193 -7.45 -7.96 -20.16
C ARG A 193 -7.53 -6.44 -20.36
N PRO A 194 -6.42 -5.70 -20.16
CA PRO A 194 -6.35 -4.27 -20.48
C PRO A 194 -6.66 -4.02 -21.95
N ILE A 195 -7.53 -3.05 -22.22
CA ILE A 195 -7.98 -2.69 -23.57
C ILE A 195 -7.76 -1.23 -23.92
N GLY A 196 -7.48 -0.40 -22.94
CA GLY A 196 -7.22 1.02 -23.17
C GLY A 196 -6.74 1.76 -21.94
N ILE A 197 -5.90 2.75 -22.18
CA ILE A 197 -5.34 3.66 -21.18
C ILE A 197 -5.89 5.07 -21.42
N MET A 198 -6.07 5.84 -20.38
CA MET A 198 -6.38 7.27 -20.43
C MET A 198 -5.48 8.02 -19.46
N ASP A 199 -4.95 9.16 -19.87
CA ASP A 199 -4.05 9.97 -19.05
C ASP A 199 -4.67 11.32 -18.70
N PHE A 200 -4.60 11.70 -17.43
CA PHE A 200 -5.08 12.97 -16.91
C PHE A 200 -3.89 13.77 -16.38
N LEU A 201 -3.37 14.65 -17.23
CA LEU A 201 -2.10 15.33 -17.05
C LEU A 201 -2.28 16.79 -16.65
N ARG A 202 -1.50 17.25 -15.67
CA ARG A 202 -1.46 18.64 -15.23
C ARG A 202 -0.01 19.09 -15.12
N PHE A 203 0.35 20.10 -15.90
CA PHE A 203 1.71 20.63 -15.95
C PHE A 203 1.74 22.14 -15.84
N GLY A 204 2.91 22.69 -15.53
CA GLY A 204 3.14 24.12 -15.41
C GLY A 204 3.28 24.84 -16.74
N ILE A 205 3.66 26.14 -16.66
CA ILE A 205 3.81 27.03 -17.82
C ILE A 205 5.26 27.48 -18.05
N ASN A 206 6.23 26.91 -17.32
CA ASN A 206 7.65 27.25 -17.47
C ASN A 206 8.40 26.20 -18.31
N ASP A 207 9.56 26.57 -18.85
CA ASP A 207 10.39 25.70 -19.72
C ASP A 207 10.74 24.35 -19.06
N HIS A 208 10.88 24.34 -17.74
CA HIS A 208 11.11 23.09 -17.00
C HIS A 208 9.89 22.16 -17.07
N SER A 209 8.68 22.72 -16.90
CA SER A 209 7.43 21.94 -17.00
C SER A 209 7.20 21.39 -18.41
N ASP A 210 7.58 22.12 -19.45
CA ASP A 210 7.49 21.65 -20.84
C ASP A 210 8.40 20.43 -21.06
N SER A 211 9.64 20.49 -20.57
CA SER A 211 10.57 19.35 -20.62
C SER A 211 10.10 18.14 -19.81
N LEU A 212 9.44 18.38 -18.67
CA LEU A 212 8.84 17.29 -17.87
C LEU A 212 7.69 16.63 -18.63
N LEU A 213 6.81 17.44 -19.25
CA LEU A 213 5.66 16.95 -20.02
C LEU A 213 6.11 16.09 -21.21
N ASP A 214 7.06 16.57 -22.01
CA ASP A 214 7.57 15.83 -23.18
C ASP A 214 8.09 14.45 -22.78
N LYS A 215 8.95 14.39 -21.75
CA LYS A 215 9.51 13.13 -21.26
C LYS A 215 8.45 12.22 -20.61
N ALA A 216 7.44 12.79 -19.96
CA ALA A 216 6.34 12.01 -19.38
C ALA A 216 5.50 11.36 -20.49
N ILE A 217 5.20 12.10 -21.57
CA ILE A 217 4.51 11.58 -22.76
C ILE A 217 5.31 10.46 -23.41
N ASP A 218 6.65 10.66 -23.56
CA ASP A 218 7.53 9.62 -24.09
C ASP A 218 7.48 8.34 -23.26
N GLY A 219 7.51 8.45 -21.93
CA GLY A 219 7.42 7.31 -21.03
C GLY A 219 6.09 6.56 -21.13
N ILE A 220 4.97 7.29 -21.14
CA ILE A 220 3.62 6.73 -21.32
C ILE A 220 3.54 6.01 -22.69
N SER A 221 3.96 6.67 -23.74
CA SER A 221 3.96 6.13 -25.10
C SER A 221 4.81 4.88 -25.23
N TYR A 222 6.04 4.92 -24.70
CA TYR A 222 6.94 3.79 -24.68
C TYR A 222 6.30 2.55 -24.03
N TYR A 223 5.74 2.74 -22.83
CA TYR A 223 5.15 1.62 -22.10
C TYR A 223 3.92 1.06 -22.79
N GLY A 224 2.98 1.91 -23.18
CA GLY A 224 1.76 1.52 -23.87
C GLY A 224 2.03 0.78 -25.19
N ASN A 225 2.99 1.27 -25.97
CA ASN A 225 3.40 0.63 -27.21
C ASN A 225 4.03 -0.75 -27.00
N CYS A 226 4.91 -0.90 -25.99
CA CYS A 226 5.56 -2.18 -25.69
C CYS A 226 4.56 -3.25 -25.21
N VAL A 227 3.59 -2.86 -24.37
CA VAL A 227 2.57 -3.82 -23.89
C VAL A 227 1.43 -4.02 -24.87
N GLY A 228 1.31 -3.15 -25.90
CA GLY A 228 0.27 -3.22 -26.91
C GLY A 228 -1.11 -2.79 -26.41
N VAL A 229 -1.18 -1.86 -25.47
CA VAL A 229 -2.41 -1.26 -24.95
C VAL A 229 -2.47 0.21 -25.40
N PRO A 230 -3.47 0.59 -26.23
CA PRO A 230 -3.56 1.94 -26.78
C PRO A 230 -3.97 2.97 -25.71
N ASN A 231 -3.44 4.19 -25.86
CA ASN A 231 -4.04 5.34 -25.19
C ASN A 231 -5.29 5.76 -26.00
N ILE A 232 -6.45 5.77 -25.33
CA ILE A 232 -7.75 6.02 -25.95
C ILE A 232 -8.36 7.36 -25.55
N GLY A 233 -7.69 8.14 -24.71
CA GLY A 233 -8.20 9.44 -24.28
C GLY A 233 -7.48 9.97 -23.06
N GLY A 234 -8.08 11.02 -22.48
CA GLY A 234 -7.55 11.70 -21.31
C GLY A 234 -7.81 13.19 -21.36
N ASP A 235 -7.08 13.95 -20.55
CA ASP A 235 -7.19 15.41 -20.48
C ASP A 235 -5.86 16.02 -20.08
N LEU A 236 -5.43 17.05 -20.79
CA LEU A 236 -4.24 17.84 -20.47
C LEU A 236 -4.65 19.26 -20.05
N ARG A 237 -4.15 19.71 -18.91
CA ARG A 237 -4.30 21.09 -18.45
C ARG A 237 -2.95 21.69 -18.09
N ILE A 238 -2.71 22.90 -18.60
CA ILE A 238 -1.50 23.68 -18.35
C ILE A 238 -1.87 24.88 -17.47
N HIS A 239 -1.22 25.01 -16.30
CA HIS A 239 -1.49 26.12 -15.40
C HIS A 239 -0.31 26.37 -14.45
N HIS A 240 -0.05 27.62 -14.08
CA HIS A 240 1.08 28.00 -13.24
C HIS A 240 1.15 27.30 -11.88
N SER A 241 0.00 26.86 -11.32
CA SER A 241 -0.02 26.14 -10.04
C SER A 241 0.69 24.78 -10.09
N TYR A 242 0.95 24.25 -11.28
CA TYR A 242 1.64 22.98 -11.48
C TYR A 242 3.12 23.11 -11.82
N ASN A 243 3.69 24.33 -11.74
CA ASN A 243 5.10 24.56 -12.08
C ASN A 243 6.09 23.72 -11.26
N THR A 244 5.74 23.39 -10.02
CA THR A 244 6.57 22.62 -9.07
C THR A 244 5.94 21.30 -8.64
N ASN A 245 4.72 21.03 -9.08
CA ASN A 245 3.98 19.83 -8.70
C ASN A 245 3.08 19.37 -9.84
N PRO A 246 3.64 18.75 -10.89
CA PRO A 246 2.85 18.18 -11.97
C PRO A 246 1.98 17.03 -11.44
N LEU A 247 0.84 16.80 -12.06
CA LEU A 247 -0.01 15.65 -11.79
C LEU A 247 -0.03 14.73 -13.01
N VAL A 248 0.30 13.48 -12.77
CA VAL A 248 0.23 12.42 -13.79
C VAL A 248 -0.66 11.32 -13.21
N ASN A 249 -1.86 11.20 -13.76
CA ASN A 249 -2.80 10.16 -13.37
C ASN A 249 -3.07 9.29 -14.59
N VAL A 250 -2.92 8.00 -14.42
CA VAL A 250 -3.18 7.01 -15.46
C VAL A 250 -4.41 6.19 -15.06
N CYS A 251 -5.36 6.08 -15.98
CA CYS A 251 -6.54 5.24 -15.86
C CYS A 251 -6.43 4.10 -16.87
N CYS A 252 -6.79 2.89 -16.46
CA CYS A 252 -6.85 1.75 -17.36
C CYS A 252 -8.22 1.09 -17.30
N LEU A 253 -8.68 0.66 -18.46
CA LEU A 253 -9.88 -0.15 -18.65
C LEU A 253 -9.47 -1.56 -19.09
N GLY A 254 -10.10 -2.56 -18.50
CA GLY A 254 -9.95 -3.95 -18.93
C GLY A 254 -11.29 -4.66 -19.06
N ILE A 255 -11.34 -5.67 -19.91
CA ILE A 255 -12.50 -6.52 -20.09
C ILE A 255 -12.27 -7.89 -19.50
N VAL A 256 -13.28 -8.45 -18.85
CA VAL A 256 -13.24 -9.78 -18.23
C VAL A 256 -14.60 -10.47 -18.36
N LYS A 257 -14.60 -11.78 -18.55
CA LYS A 257 -15.82 -12.58 -18.34
C LYS A 257 -16.14 -12.60 -16.85
N LYS A 258 -17.40 -12.39 -16.49
CA LYS A 258 -17.83 -12.32 -15.09
C LYS A 258 -17.42 -13.53 -14.26
N GLU A 259 -17.43 -14.73 -14.87
CA GLU A 259 -17.02 -15.98 -14.25
C GLU A 259 -15.51 -16.15 -14.05
N ASN A 260 -14.69 -15.31 -14.73
CA ASN A 260 -13.24 -15.34 -14.68
C ASN A 260 -12.67 -14.20 -13.82
N ILE A 261 -13.52 -13.45 -13.12
CA ILE A 261 -13.04 -12.44 -12.18
C ILE A 261 -12.26 -13.14 -11.05
N ILE A 262 -11.03 -12.71 -10.82
CA ILE A 262 -10.17 -13.17 -9.74
C ILE A 262 -9.91 -12.01 -8.77
N TYR A 263 -9.83 -12.30 -7.50
CA TYR A 263 -9.66 -11.28 -6.44
C TYR A 263 -8.33 -11.44 -5.73
N GLY A 264 -7.85 -10.38 -5.09
CA GLY A 264 -6.62 -10.40 -4.30
C GLY A 264 -6.82 -11.01 -2.90
N ASN A 265 -7.23 -12.28 -2.80
CA ASN A 265 -7.51 -12.93 -1.52
C ASN A 265 -7.07 -14.39 -1.48
N ALA A 266 -6.62 -14.85 -0.32
CA ALA A 266 -6.40 -16.26 -0.01
C ALA A 266 -7.68 -16.83 0.62
N LEU A 267 -8.17 -17.94 0.09
CA LEU A 267 -9.45 -18.54 0.51
C LEU A 267 -9.30 -19.81 1.32
N THR A 268 -8.17 -20.51 1.18
CA THR A 268 -7.94 -21.80 1.80
C THR A 268 -6.67 -21.80 2.67
N GLU A 269 -6.67 -22.63 3.70
CA GLU A 269 -5.48 -22.88 4.51
C GLU A 269 -4.47 -23.74 3.74
N ASN A 270 -3.20 -23.51 4.04
CA ASN A 270 -2.07 -24.23 3.42
C ASN A 270 -1.90 -24.02 1.90
N SER A 271 -2.51 -22.99 1.32
CA SER A 271 -2.26 -22.58 -0.05
C SER A 271 -0.85 -21.97 -0.18
N PHE A 272 -0.25 -22.11 -1.37
CA PHE A 272 1.04 -21.51 -1.68
C PHE A 272 0.88 -20.07 -2.12
N LEU A 273 1.73 -19.18 -1.58
CA LEU A 273 1.98 -17.85 -2.15
C LEU A 273 3.11 -18.01 -3.18
N ILE A 274 2.81 -17.70 -4.43
CA ILE A 274 3.76 -17.82 -5.53
C ILE A 274 4.13 -16.40 -6.01
N TYR A 275 5.41 -16.07 -5.92
CA TYR A 275 5.96 -14.86 -6.49
C TYR A 275 6.15 -15.03 -8.01
N VAL A 276 5.52 -14.16 -8.81
CA VAL A 276 5.61 -14.16 -10.25
C VAL A 276 6.00 -12.78 -10.76
N GLY A 277 7.01 -12.69 -11.61
CA GLY A 277 7.46 -11.42 -12.19
C GLY A 277 8.96 -11.22 -12.16
N SER A 278 9.40 -9.98 -12.23
CA SER A 278 10.81 -9.58 -12.25
C SER A 278 11.51 -9.88 -10.93
N LYS A 279 12.82 -10.10 -11.00
CA LYS A 279 13.65 -10.17 -9.78
C LYS A 279 13.59 -8.86 -9.03
N THR A 280 13.47 -8.93 -7.71
CA THR A 280 13.49 -7.77 -6.83
C THR A 280 14.86 -7.08 -6.86
N GLY A 281 14.89 -5.78 -7.09
CA GLY A 281 16.08 -4.92 -7.03
C GLY A 281 16.00 -3.91 -5.89
N ASN A 282 16.92 -2.96 -5.90
CA ASN A 282 16.96 -1.84 -4.94
C ASN A 282 16.13 -0.63 -5.42
N GLU A 283 15.68 -0.65 -6.65
CA GLU A 283 14.89 0.43 -7.24
C GLU A 283 13.52 0.53 -6.55
N GLY A 284 13.10 1.74 -6.26
CA GLY A 284 11.80 2.00 -5.64
C GLY A 284 11.69 1.73 -4.14
N ILE A 285 12.78 1.37 -3.44
CA ILE A 285 12.76 1.03 -2.00
C ILE A 285 12.10 2.12 -1.15
N ASN A 286 12.35 3.40 -1.43
CA ASN A 286 11.78 4.53 -0.72
C ASN A 286 10.60 5.18 -1.46
N GLY A 287 10.10 4.59 -2.53
CA GLY A 287 9.08 5.19 -3.39
C GLY A 287 7.80 5.55 -2.64
N ALA A 288 7.32 4.68 -1.77
CA ALA A 288 6.14 4.94 -0.95
C ALA A 288 6.36 6.10 0.06
N ALA A 289 7.51 6.15 0.71
CA ALA A 289 7.87 7.24 1.64
C ALA A 289 8.03 8.57 0.88
N MET A 290 8.63 8.55 -0.30
CA MET A 290 8.79 9.70 -1.18
C MET A 290 7.44 10.29 -1.60
N ALA A 291 6.46 9.47 -1.95
CA ALA A 291 5.12 9.91 -2.33
C ALA A 291 4.34 10.61 -1.20
N SER A 292 4.77 10.43 0.05
CA SER A 292 4.16 11.07 1.23
C SER A 292 4.92 12.31 1.72
N ASN A 293 6.04 12.67 1.11
CA ASN A 293 6.86 13.81 1.48
C ASN A 293 6.46 15.08 0.71
N THR A 294 6.69 16.23 1.33
CA THR A 294 6.62 17.52 0.64
C THR A 294 7.98 17.81 0.03
N PHE A 295 8.03 17.99 -1.30
CA PHE A 295 9.23 18.47 -1.96
C PHE A 295 9.26 20.00 -1.85
N SER A 296 10.27 20.54 -1.17
CA SER A 296 10.71 21.92 -1.38
C SER A 296 11.64 21.93 -2.60
N ASP A 297 11.86 23.10 -3.22
CA ASP A 297 12.76 23.33 -4.38
C ASP A 297 14.23 22.84 -4.19
N SER A 298 14.45 21.95 -3.24
CA SER A 298 15.71 21.29 -2.96
C SER A 298 16.04 20.33 -4.11
N LYS A 299 17.21 20.51 -4.67
CA LYS A 299 17.83 19.77 -5.77
C LYS A 299 17.43 18.30 -5.77
N ILE A 300 16.88 17.84 -6.89
CA ILE A 300 16.77 16.42 -7.20
C ILE A 300 18.18 15.83 -7.06
N THR A 301 18.34 14.90 -6.14
CA THR A 301 19.64 14.23 -5.92
C THR A 301 19.62 12.91 -6.69
N LYS A 302 20.82 12.43 -7.05
CA LYS A 302 20.95 11.11 -7.69
C LYS A 302 20.31 9.99 -6.85
N GLU A 303 20.35 10.10 -5.53
CA GLU A 303 19.69 9.17 -4.61
C GLU A 303 18.16 9.15 -4.79
N LEU A 304 17.54 10.30 -5.06
CA LEU A 304 16.10 10.39 -5.35
C LEU A 304 15.77 9.78 -6.71
N GLU A 305 16.62 10.00 -7.73
CA GLU A 305 16.46 9.36 -9.03
C GLU A 305 16.59 7.84 -8.97
N ASP A 306 17.54 7.33 -8.17
CA ASP A 306 17.75 5.89 -7.97
C ASP A 306 16.56 5.24 -7.20
N ASN A 307 15.77 6.02 -6.47
CA ASN A 307 14.54 5.56 -5.81
C ASN A 307 13.32 5.46 -6.75
N VAL A 308 13.38 6.02 -7.95
CA VAL A 308 12.34 5.85 -8.96
C VAL A 308 12.47 4.45 -9.57
N GLN A 309 11.36 3.72 -9.58
CA GLN A 309 11.31 2.40 -10.19
C GLN A 309 11.62 2.50 -11.69
N LYS A 310 12.42 1.57 -12.19
CA LYS A 310 12.70 1.46 -13.64
C LYS A 310 11.63 0.63 -14.33
N SER A 311 11.24 1.08 -15.50
CA SER A 311 10.24 0.42 -16.32
C SER A 311 10.78 -0.85 -17.00
N ASP A 312 9.97 -1.90 -17.04
CA ASP A 312 10.24 -3.13 -17.80
C ASP A 312 8.94 -3.61 -18.48
N PRO A 313 8.49 -2.90 -19.52
CA PRO A 313 7.23 -3.22 -20.20
C PRO A 313 7.27 -4.56 -20.94
N TYR A 314 8.45 -5.06 -21.29
CA TYR A 314 8.57 -6.38 -21.94
C TYR A 314 8.20 -7.49 -20.96
N LEU A 315 8.82 -7.51 -19.79
CA LEU A 315 8.45 -8.48 -18.75
C LEU A 315 7.01 -8.32 -18.30
N GLU A 316 6.52 -7.09 -18.19
CA GLU A 316 5.12 -6.89 -17.82
C GLU A 316 4.15 -7.36 -18.88
N LYS A 317 4.49 -7.27 -20.17
CA LYS A 317 3.69 -7.90 -21.22
C LYS A 317 3.59 -9.41 -21.06
N LEU A 318 4.69 -10.09 -20.75
CA LEU A 318 4.68 -11.52 -20.48
C LEU A 318 3.84 -11.85 -19.23
N LEU A 319 3.96 -11.04 -18.19
CA LEU A 319 3.19 -11.21 -16.95
C LEU A 319 1.69 -11.02 -17.19
N LEU A 320 1.30 -10.01 -17.97
CA LEU A 320 -0.08 -9.76 -18.39
C LEU A 320 -0.68 -10.98 -19.07
N GLU A 321 -0.01 -11.54 -20.07
CA GLU A 321 -0.50 -12.71 -20.78
C GLU A 321 -0.62 -13.92 -19.84
N ALA A 322 0.37 -14.15 -18.98
CA ALA A 322 0.34 -15.22 -18.00
C ALA A 322 -0.81 -15.06 -16.99
N CYS A 323 -1.05 -13.86 -16.47
CA CYS A 323 -2.14 -13.61 -15.52
C CYS A 323 -3.52 -13.77 -16.17
N CYS A 324 -3.70 -13.33 -17.41
CA CYS A 324 -4.94 -13.56 -18.15
C CYS A 324 -5.19 -15.07 -18.36
N GLU A 325 -4.14 -15.82 -18.72
CA GLU A 325 -4.24 -17.27 -18.88
C GLU A 325 -4.53 -17.99 -17.55
N ILE A 326 -3.90 -17.59 -16.45
CA ILE A 326 -4.17 -18.11 -15.10
C ILE A 326 -5.65 -17.92 -14.74
N SER A 327 -6.20 -16.73 -15.02
CA SER A 327 -7.61 -16.42 -14.78
C SER A 327 -8.53 -17.27 -15.66
N ASP A 328 -8.29 -17.33 -16.96
CA ASP A 328 -9.10 -18.10 -17.91
C ASP A 328 -9.14 -19.59 -17.58
N LYS A 329 -8.01 -20.14 -17.14
CA LYS A 329 -7.87 -21.55 -16.74
C LYS A 329 -8.20 -21.81 -15.27
N LYS A 330 -8.52 -20.79 -14.48
CA LYS A 330 -8.83 -20.87 -13.04
C LYS A 330 -7.74 -21.61 -12.25
N LEU A 331 -6.47 -21.27 -12.52
CA LEU A 331 -5.31 -21.94 -11.91
C LEU A 331 -4.92 -21.38 -10.53
N ALA A 332 -5.42 -20.22 -10.14
CA ALA A 332 -5.18 -19.60 -8.85
C ALA A 332 -6.49 -19.20 -8.18
N GLU A 333 -6.54 -19.26 -6.86
CA GLU A 333 -7.69 -18.80 -6.07
C GLU A 333 -7.69 -17.28 -5.86
N GLY A 334 -6.55 -16.61 -6.04
CA GLY A 334 -6.39 -15.16 -5.94
C GLY A 334 -5.12 -14.68 -6.60
N MET A 335 -5.11 -13.42 -7.00
CA MET A 335 -3.95 -12.69 -7.51
C MET A 335 -3.88 -11.29 -6.89
N GLN A 336 -2.68 -10.84 -6.58
CA GLN A 336 -2.42 -9.51 -6.04
C GLN A 336 -1.15 -8.96 -6.68
N ASP A 337 -1.22 -7.71 -7.14
CA ASP A 337 -0.02 -7.03 -7.57
C ASP A 337 0.87 -6.61 -6.39
N MET A 338 2.15 -6.42 -6.64
CA MET A 338 3.09 -5.85 -5.68
C MET A 338 3.30 -4.37 -5.97
N GLY A 339 2.40 -3.56 -5.41
CA GLY A 339 2.46 -2.10 -5.51
C GLY A 339 3.45 -1.47 -4.53
N ALA A 340 3.14 -0.28 -4.03
CA ALA A 340 4.03 0.60 -3.25
C ALA A 340 4.67 -0.01 -1.99
N GLY A 341 4.03 -0.96 -1.34
CA GLY A 341 4.59 -1.70 -0.18
C GLY A 341 5.21 -3.04 -0.55
N GLY A 342 5.30 -3.36 -1.83
CA GLY A 342 5.91 -4.56 -2.37
C GLY A 342 5.33 -5.85 -1.79
N LEU A 343 6.19 -6.85 -1.61
CA LEU A 343 5.84 -8.18 -1.12
C LEU A 343 5.11 -8.15 0.24
N LEU A 344 5.53 -7.27 1.16
CA LEU A 344 4.91 -7.16 2.48
C LEU A 344 3.45 -6.71 2.36
N CYS A 345 3.19 -5.66 1.60
CA CYS A 345 1.84 -5.12 1.42
C CYS A 345 0.94 -6.15 0.72
N ALA A 346 1.39 -6.71 -0.40
CA ALA A 346 0.65 -7.69 -1.18
C ALA A 346 0.25 -8.92 -0.34
N SER A 347 1.18 -9.49 0.42
CA SER A 347 0.91 -10.67 1.25
C SER A 347 -0.06 -10.36 2.39
N LEU A 348 0.08 -9.20 3.05
CA LEU A 348 -0.86 -8.78 4.11
C LEU A 348 -2.27 -8.53 3.57
N GLU A 349 -2.40 -7.92 2.40
CA GLU A 349 -3.69 -7.66 1.78
C GLU A 349 -4.42 -8.93 1.38
N VAL A 350 -3.72 -9.85 0.73
CA VAL A 350 -4.26 -11.16 0.33
C VAL A 350 -4.81 -11.94 1.51
N VAL A 351 -4.03 -12.01 2.60
CA VAL A 351 -4.42 -12.70 3.83
C VAL A 351 -5.59 -11.99 4.51
N LYS A 352 -5.51 -10.65 4.62
CA LYS A 352 -6.57 -9.87 5.26
C LYS A 352 -7.90 -10.00 4.53
N ARG A 353 -7.91 -9.86 3.20
CA ARG A 353 -9.13 -10.01 2.39
C ARG A 353 -9.69 -11.44 2.48
N GLY A 354 -8.82 -12.44 2.54
CA GLY A 354 -9.20 -13.83 2.75
C GLY A 354 -9.91 -14.04 4.09
N ARG A 355 -9.35 -13.51 5.17
CA ARG A 355 -10.01 -13.52 6.50
C ARG A 355 -11.38 -12.86 6.47
N ASP A 356 -11.46 -11.68 5.86
CA ASP A 356 -12.70 -10.91 5.80
C ASP A 356 -13.81 -11.65 5.01
N LYS A 357 -13.45 -12.51 4.04
CA LYS A 357 -14.39 -13.30 3.24
C LYS A 357 -14.75 -14.66 3.83
N THR A 358 -13.79 -15.35 4.44
CA THR A 358 -13.96 -16.77 4.84
C THR A 358 -14.22 -16.93 6.33
N ASN A 359 -13.95 -15.93 7.17
CA ASN A 359 -13.89 -16.01 8.63
C ASN A 359 -12.82 -17.00 9.14
N LEU A 360 -11.91 -17.50 8.29
CA LEU A 360 -10.78 -18.32 8.70
C LEU A 360 -9.70 -17.44 9.33
N ASN A 361 -8.96 -17.96 10.28
CA ASN A 361 -7.83 -17.25 10.90
C ASN A 361 -6.54 -17.44 10.09
N LEU A 362 -6.56 -17.00 8.83
CA LEU A 362 -5.44 -17.14 7.91
C LEU A 362 -4.25 -16.29 8.36
N GLY A 363 -3.04 -16.80 8.15
CA GLY A 363 -1.76 -16.13 8.23
C GLY A 363 -0.92 -16.48 7.01
N CYS A 364 0.31 -15.97 6.92
CA CYS A 364 1.25 -16.41 5.89
C CYS A 364 2.67 -16.45 6.43
N ASP A 365 3.44 -17.42 5.95
CA ASP A 365 4.87 -17.53 6.16
C ASP A 365 5.60 -17.08 4.91
N LEU A 366 6.47 -16.07 5.03
CA LEU A 366 7.26 -15.55 3.92
C LEU A 366 8.71 -15.99 4.05
N TYR A 367 9.16 -16.79 3.09
CA TYR A 367 10.54 -17.27 3.00
C TYR A 367 11.35 -16.29 2.16
N LEU A 368 11.89 -15.24 2.80
CA LEU A 368 12.57 -14.13 2.11
C LEU A 368 13.83 -14.58 1.36
N ASP A 369 14.48 -15.64 1.81
CA ASP A 369 15.61 -16.30 1.15
C ASP A 369 15.26 -16.92 -0.21
N LYS A 370 13.98 -17.16 -0.46
CA LYS A 370 13.47 -17.69 -1.73
C LYS A 370 12.96 -16.63 -2.70
N VAL A 371 12.91 -15.39 -2.28
CA VAL A 371 12.50 -14.27 -3.16
C VAL A 371 13.59 -14.02 -4.19
N PRO A 372 13.28 -14.04 -5.49
CA PRO A 372 14.28 -13.77 -6.52
C PRO A 372 14.79 -12.34 -6.41
N THR A 373 16.09 -12.16 -6.25
CA THR A 373 16.76 -10.85 -6.16
C THR A 373 17.74 -10.64 -7.31
N LYS A 374 17.96 -9.37 -7.69
CA LYS A 374 18.97 -8.97 -8.69
C LYS A 374 20.40 -9.02 -8.13
N TYR A 375 20.51 -8.93 -6.81
CA TYR A 375 21.79 -8.85 -6.10
C TYR A 375 21.89 -10.02 -5.12
N GLU A 376 23.11 -10.54 -4.95
CA GLU A 376 23.42 -11.61 -4.02
C GLU A 376 23.50 -11.11 -2.56
#